data_e851f96a43983bf6e83a861a8ed3ea70
#
_entry.id   e851f96a43983bf6e83a861a8ed3ea70
#
_cell.length_a   1.000
_cell.length_b   1.000
_cell.length_c   1.000
_cell.angle_alpha   90.00
_cell.angle_beta   90.00
_cell.angle_gamma   90.00
#
_symmetry.space_group_name_H-M   'P 1'
#
loop_
_entity.id
_entity.type
_entity.pdbx_description
1 polymer ?
#
loop_
_entity_poly.entity_id
_entity_poly.type
_entity_poly.pdbx_seq_one_letter_code
_entity_poly.pdbx_strand_id
1 'polypeptide(L)'
;MADRERRRRSPINAKSKSRSRSRSPIQRVQIKAVDREKTCPLLLRVFWTDGRHHRPEEFFRTVPSNELQIYTWKDATLKELMTLIKEVNPDARKKGTTFDFATVFPNPRQPGFLLKELGTTTAGKKSPADTITLESKKFQIGDYIDVAVQYPRPIRH
;
A
#
# COMPACT_ATOMS: atom_id res chain seq x y z
N MET A 1 -18.66 -23.80 -85.36
CA MET A 1 -17.44 -23.91 -84.57
C MET A 1 -17.54 -22.99 -83.37
N ALA A 2 -17.80 -23.59 -82.24
CA ALA A 2 -17.97 -22.84 -81.02
C ALA A 2 -16.65 -22.96 -80.23
N ASP A 3 -15.96 -21.84 -80.11
CA ASP A 3 -14.83 -21.73 -79.20
C ASP A 3 -15.34 -21.61 -77.77
N ARG A 4 -15.17 -22.65 -76.99
CA ARG A 4 -15.43 -22.62 -75.58
C ARG A 4 -14.15 -22.21 -74.85
N GLU A 5 -14.10 -20.96 -74.59
CA GLU A 5 -13.10 -20.40 -73.63
C GLU A 5 -13.33 -20.91 -72.22
N ARG A 6 -12.55 -21.85 -71.78
CA ARG A 6 -12.55 -22.30 -70.41
C ARG A 6 -11.88 -21.26 -69.54
N ARG A 7 -12.68 -20.47 -68.85
CA ARG A 7 -12.19 -19.62 -67.78
C ARG A 7 -11.66 -20.48 -66.66
N ARG A 8 -10.35 -20.53 -66.56
CA ARG A 8 -9.69 -21.11 -65.39
C ARG A 8 -9.94 -20.19 -64.16
N ARG A 9 -10.78 -20.64 -63.24
CA ARG A 9 -10.89 -19.98 -61.94
C ARG A 9 -9.63 -20.29 -61.17
N SER A 10 -8.82 -19.27 -60.91
CA SER A 10 -7.72 -19.35 -59.99
C SER A 10 -8.23 -19.66 -58.60
N PRO A 11 -7.64 -20.60 -57.85
CA PRO A 11 -8.04 -20.84 -56.48
C PRO A 11 -7.72 -19.60 -55.66
N ILE A 12 -8.74 -19.02 -55.07
CA ILE A 12 -8.58 -17.97 -54.08
C ILE A 12 -7.89 -18.60 -52.89
N ASN A 13 -6.62 -18.34 -52.75
CA ASN A 13 -5.85 -18.77 -51.60
C ASN A 13 -6.29 -17.91 -50.39
N ALA A 14 -7.32 -18.33 -49.70
CA ALA A 14 -7.74 -17.73 -48.47
C ALA A 14 -6.65 -18.03 -47.40
N LYS A 15 -5.66 -17.17 -47.34
CA LYS A 15 -4.76 -17.16 -46.18
C LYS A 15 -5.59 -16.80 -44.98
N SER A 16 -6.02 -17.79 -44.22
CA SER A 16 -6.54 -17.59 -42.90
C SER A 16 -5.41 -16.97 -42.08
N LYS A 17 -5.45 -15.64 -41.91
CA LYS A 17 -4.64 -14.98 -40.90
C LYS A 17 -5.14 -15.45 -39.56
N SER A 18 -4.54 -16.48 -39.02
CA SER A 18 -4.67 -16.78 -37.62
C SER A 18 -4.13 -15.57 -36.86
N ARG A 19 -5.05 -14.76 -36.34
CA ARG A 19 -4.67 -13.73 -35.37
C ARG A 19 -4.20 -14.46 -34.11
N SER A 20 -2.92 -14.74 -34.04
CA SER A 20 -2.31 -15.08 -32.78
C SER A 20 -2.52 -13.87 -31.88
N ARG A 21 -3.44 -13.99 -30.92
CA ARG A 21 -3.50 -13.05 -29.82
C ARG A 21 -2.19 -13.20 -29.06
N SER A 22 -1.21 -12.40 -29.39
CA SER A 22 -0.05 -12.24 -28.55
C SER A 22 -0.56 -11.72 -27.21
N ARG A 23 -0.65 -12.62 -26.23
CA ARG A 23 -0.81 -12.20 -24.84
C ARG A 23 0.43 -11.39 -24.53
N SER A 24 0.27 -10.08 -24.43
CA SER A 24 1.30 -9.24 -23.89
C SER A 24 1.76 -9.88 -22.58
N PRO A 25 3.07 -10.14 -22.39
CA PRO A 25 3.52 -10.63 -21.12
C PRO A 25 3.01 -9.64 -20.09
N ILE A 26 2.29 -10.14 -19.09
CA ILE A 26 1.93 -9.35 -17.92
C ILE A 26 3.28 -8.84 -17.41
N GLN A 27 3.58 -7.60 -17.71
CA GLN A 27 4.74 -6.96 -17.12
C GLN A 27 4.48 -7.00 -15.62
N ARG A 28 5.12 -7.96 -14.95
CA ARG A 28 5.27 -7.85 -13.51
C ARG A 28 5.90 -6.49 -13.30
N VAL A 29 5.11 -5.55 -12.80
CA VAL A 29 5.66 -4.30 -12.32
C VAL A 29 6.68 -4.73 -11.28
N GLN A 30 7.94 -4.80 -11.71
CA GLN A 30 9.03 -4.93 -10.76
C GLN A 30 8.98 -3.65 -9.96
N ILE A 31 8.48 -3.76 -8.73
CA ILE A 31 8.62 -2.70 -7.75
C ILE A 31 10.12 -2.56 -7.58
N LYS A 32 10.68 -1.61 -8.31
CA LYS A 32 12.11 -1.30 -8.14
C LYS A 32 12.27 -0.88 -6.70
N ALA A 33 13.07 -1.65 -5.95
CA ALA A 33 13.46 -1.23 -4.61
C ALA A 33 13.94 0.21 -4.68
N VAL A 34 13.40 1.07 -3.82
CA VAL A 34 13.78 2.48 -3.75
C VAL A 34 15.26 2.56 -3.42
N ASP A 35 16.04 3.21 -4.27
CA ASP A 35 17.42 3.54 -3.95
C ASP A 35 17.45 4.73 -2.99
N ARG A 36 17.56 4.45 -1.70
CA ARG A 36 17.52 5.46 -0.63
C ARG A 36 18.69 6.47 -0.71
N GLU A 37 19.78 6.12 -1.36
CA GLU A 37 20.92 7.03 -1.55
C GLU A 37 20.62 8.08 -2.64
N LYS A 38 19.82 7.73 -3.65
CA LYS A 38 19.51 8.59 -4.80
C LYS A 38 18.16 9.27 -4.72
N THR A 39 17.26 8.78 -3.88
CA THR A 39 15.89 9.28 -3.74
C THR A 39 15.77 10.12 -2.49
N CYS A 40 15.26 11.35 -2.63
CA CYS A 40 14.98 12.19 -1.47
C CYS A 40 13.93 11.53 -0.56
N PRO A 41 14.13 11.53 0.77
CA PRO A 41 13.13 11.05 1.69
C PRO A 41 11.89 11.95 1.67
N LEU A 42 10.74 11.35 1.94
CA LEU A 42 9.49 12.06 2.16
C LEU A 42 9.26 12.29 3.66
N LEU A 43 8.55 13.35 4.00
CA LEU A 43 8.06 13.56 5.35
C LEU A 43 6.80 12.74 5.57
N LEU A 44 6.87 11.79 6.50
CA LEU A 44 5.73 11.00 6.92
C LEU A 44 5.24 11.49 8.27
N ARG A 45 3.96 11.80 8.35
CA ARG A 45 3.30 12.18 9.60
C ARG A 45 2.52 10.99 10.11
N VAL A 46 2.93 10.47 11.26
CA VAL A 46 2.34 9.30 11.92
C VAL A 46 1.60 9.77 13.16
N PHE A 47 0.32 9.47 13.24
CA PHE A 47 -0.51 9.75 14.41
C PHE A 47 -0.80 8.42 15.11
N TRP A 48 -0.66 8.37 16.40
CA TRP A 48 -0.93 7.15 17.15
C TRP A 48 -1.86 7.43 18.32
N THR A 49 -2.66 6.42 18.64
CA THR A 49 -3.60 6.49 19.75
C THR A 49 -3.73 5.13 20.43
N ASP A 50 -4.09 5.15 21.68
CA ASP A 50 -4.30 3.94 22.46
C ASP A 50 -5.70 3.36 22.19
N GLY A 51 -5.73 2.08 21.84
CA GLY A 51 -6.93 1.29 21.70
C GLY A 51 -7.57 1.29 20.33
N ARG A 52 -7.87 2.44 19.73
CA ARG A 52 -8.58 2.53 18.46
C ARG A 52 -8.01 3.62 17.56
N HIS A 53 -8.27 3.51 16.27
CA HIS A 53 -7.93 4.56 15.32
C HIS A 53 -8.65 5.88 15.62
N HIS A 54 -7.99 6.98 15.25
CA HIS A 54 -8.66 8.28 15.17
C HIS A 54 -9.78 8.21 14.13
N ARG A 55 -10.81 9.00 14.35
CA ARG A 55 -11.87 9.17 13.34
C ARG A 55 -11.37 10.04 12.21
N PRO A 56 -11.76 9.79 10.95
CA PRO A 56 -11.37 10.66 9.83
C PRO A 56 -11.73 12.13 10.05
N GLU A 57 -12.82 12.41 10.75
CA GLU A 57 -13.27 13.78 11.07
C GLU A 57 -12.29 14.55 11.96
N GLU A 58 -11.51 13.83 12.78
CA GLU A 58 -10.51 14.45 13.66
C GLU A 58 -9.36 15.10 12.87
N PHE A 59 -9.12 14.67 11.65
CA PHE A 59 -8.11 15.25 10.75
C PHE A 59 -8.61 16.46 9.97
N PHE A 60 -9.92 16.70 9.95
CA PHE A 60 -10.53 17.74 9.12
C PHE A 60 -10.32 19.16 9.65
N ARG A 61 -10.45 19.34 10.94
CA ARG A 61 -10.31 20.67 11.59
C ARG A 61 -8.92 20.90 12.14
N THR A 62 -8.42 19.96 12.89
CA THR A 62 -7.09 19.96 13.48
C THR A 62 -6.55 18.55 13.50
N VAL A 63 -5.24 18.39 13.29
CA VAL A 63 -4.61 17.08 13.41
C VAL A 63 -4.57 16.63 14.86
N PRO A 64 -4.62 15.30 15.13
CA PRO A 64 -4.47 14.76 16.49
C PRO A 64 -3.14 15.15 17.12
N SER A 65 -3.09 15.13 18.46
CA SER A 65 -1.93 15.62 19.23
C SER A 65 -0.73 14.66 19.25
N ASN A 66 -0.98 13.36 19.23
CA ASN A 66 0.10 12.36 19.27
C ASN A 66 0.66 12.16 17.86
N GLU A 67 1.61 12.99 17.50
CA GLU A 67 2.23 12.98 16.17
C GLU A 67 3.70 12.63 16.25
N LEU A 68 4.13 11.75 15.34
CA LEU A 68 5.53 11.47 15.06
C LEU A 68 5.82 11.86 13.61
N GLN A 69 6.73 12.79 13.41
CA GLN A 69 7.19 13.17 12.09
C GLN A 69 8.50 12.45 11.79
N ILE A 70 8.53 11.71 10.69
CA ILE A 70 9.71 10.96 10.27
C ILE A 70 10.01 11.22 8.79
N TYR A 71 11.28 11.23 8.46
CA TYR A 71 11.73 11.21 7.08
C TYR A 71 12.02 9.77 6.68
N THR A 72 11.33 9.28 5.68
CA THR A 72 11.45 7.92 5.19
C THR A 72 11.17 7.84 3.70
N TRP A 73 11.11 6.64 3.16
CA TRP A 73 10.85 6.37 1.76
C TRP A 73 9.60 5.51 1.61
N LYS A 74 9.06 5.43 0.40
CA LYS A 74 7.87 4.61 0.12
C LYS A 74 8.07 3.11 0.33
N ASP A 75 9.31 2.64 0.37
CA ASP A 75 9.65 1.25 0.67
C ASP A 75 9.68 0.92 2.17
N ALA A 76 9.41 1.90 3.04
CA ALA A 76 9.31 1.66 4.47
C ALA A 76 8.24 0.61 4.78
N THR A 77 8.61 -0.36 5.62
CA THR A 77 7.72 -1.43 6.05
C THR A 77 6.96 -1.05 7.31
N LEU A 78 5.84 -1.72 7.56
CA LEU A 78 5.08 -1.52 8.80
C LEU A 78 5.92 -1.89 10.03
N LYS A 79 6.83 -2.85 9.90
CA LYS A 79 7.77 -3.20 10.98
C LYS A 79 8.72 -2.05 11.31
N GLU A 80 9.22 -1.34 10.31
CA GLU A 80 10.06 -0.15 10.53
C GLU A 80 9.29 0.94 11.29
N LEU A 81 8.04 1.18 10.88
CA LEU A 81 7.18 2.17 11.53
C LEU A 81 6.85 1.76 12.98
N MET A 82 6.57 0.48 13.21
CA MET A 82 6.37 -0.06 14.57
C MET A 82 7.60 0.21 15.46
N THR A 83 8.79 -0.04 14.95
CA THR A 83 10.03 0.20 15.67
C THR A 83 10.19 1.66 16.07
N LEU A 84 9.87 2.59 15.16
CA LEU A 84 9.93 4.03 15.42
C LEU A 84 8.91 4.47 16.47
N ILE A 85 7.70 3.91 16.45
CA ILE A 85 6.68 4.20 17.48
C ILE A 85 7.14 3.71 18.85
N LYS A 86 7.78 2.56 18.92
CA LYS A 86 8.35 2.03 20.18
C LYS A 86 9.43 2.93 20.77
N GLU A 87 10.14 3.70 19.95
CA GLU A 87 11.16 4.63 20.42
C GLU A 87 10.53 5.80 21.18
N VAL A 88 9.38 6.30 20.71
CA VAL A 88 8.69 7.45 21.32
C VAL A 88 7.65 7.06 22.36
N ASN A 89 7.19 5.82 22.34
CA ASN A 89 6.22 5.28 23.28
C ASN A 89 6.79 4.04 23.99
N PRO A 90 7.38 4.20 25.20
CA PRO A 90 7.98 3.08 25.92
C PRO A 90 7.00 1.95 26.27
N ASP A 91 5.74 2.27 26.53
CA ASP A 91 4.73 1.26 26.85
C ASP A 91 4.43 0.33 25.67
N ALA A 92 4.60 0.84 24.44
CA ALA A 92 4.43 0.05 23.24
C ALA A 92 5.53 -1.01 23.02
N ARG A 93 6.60 -0.98 23.81
CA ARG A 93 7.70 -1.97 23.75
C ARG A 93 7.32 -3.30 24.39
N LYS A 94 6.24 -3.36 25.14
CA LYS A 94 5.79 -4.60 25.79
C LYS A 94 5.48 -5.66 24.75
N LYS A 95 6.01 -6.87 24.95
CA LYS A 95 5.73 -8.00 24.06
C LYS A 95 4.24 -8.29 24.01
N GLY A 96 3.70 -8.46 22.82
CA GLY A 96 2.27 -8.67 22.60
C GLY A 96 1.48 -7.39 22.32
N THR A 97 2.13 -6.22 22.33
CA THR A 97 1.49 -4.98 21.87
C THR A 97 1.22 -5.06 20.38
N THR A 98 -0.01 -4.78 19.96
CA THR A 98 -0.41 -4.77 18.56
C THR A 98 -0.51 -3.34 18.01
N PHE A 99 -0.17 -3.20 16.74
CA PHE A 99 -0.19 -1.93 16.03
C PHE A 99 -1.03 -2.09 14.77
N ASP A 100 -2.20 -1.48 14.76
CA ASP A 100 -3.05 -1.42 13.56
C ASP A 100 -2.71 -0.17 12.77
N PHE A 101 -2.20 -0.37 11.56
CA PHE A 101 -1.82 0.72 10.67
C PHE A 101 -2.93 1.02 9.68
N ALA A 102 -3.19 2.29 9.47
CA ALA A 102 -4.13 2.77 8.47
C ALA A 102 -3.59 4.03 7.79
N THR A 103 -3.97 4.22 6.53
CA THR A 103 -3.70 5.46 5.81
C THR A 103 -4.91 6.37 5.92
N VAL A 104 -4.67 7.65 6.22
CA VAL A 104 -5.69 8.69 6.21
C VAL A 104 -5.39 9.63 5.05
N PHE A 105 -6.32 9.75 4.12
CA PHE A 105 -6.15 10.49 2.88
C PHE A 105 -7.40 11.32 2.55
N PRO A 106 -7.24 12.40 1.76
CA PRO A 106 -8.38 13.23 1.38
C PRO A 106 -9.41 12.45 0.56
N ASN A 107 -10.69 12.64 0.90
CA ASN A 107 -11.78 12.07 0.11
C ASN A 107 -11.88 12.81 -1.25
N PRO A 108 -11.78 12.10 -2.38
CA PRO A 108 -11.83 12.73 -3.70
C PRO A 108 -13.24 13.21 -4.10
N ARG A 109 -14.28 12.75 -3.41
CA ARG A 109 -15.69 13.04 -3.78
C ARG A 109 -16.33 14.15 -2.97
N GLN A 110 -15.87 14.36 -1.74
CA GLN A 110 -16.45 15.36 -0.84
C GLN A 110 -15.41 15.84 0.18
N PRO A 111 -15.57 17.02 0.81
CA PRO A 111 -14.64 17.48 1.82
C PRO A 111 -14.51 16.49 2.98
N GLY A 112 -13.28 16.26 3.43
CA GLY A 112 -12.98 15.36 4.53
C GLY A 112 -11.92 14.32 4.17
N PHE A 113 -11.73 13.36 5.07
CA PHE A 113 -10.74 12.31 4.96
C PHE A 113 -11.40 10.93 4.98
N LEU A 114 -10.70 9.96 4.40
CA LEU A 114 -11.03 8.54 4.46
C LEU A 114 -9.90 7.80 5.15
N LEU A 115 -10.23 6.70 5.78
CA LEU A 115 -9.29 5.81 6.44
C LEU A 115 -9.28 4.45 5.73
N LYS A 116 -8.08 3.97 5.39
CA LYS A 116 -7.88 2.66 4.77
C LYS A 116 -6.90 1.84 5.60
N GLU A 117 -7.31 0.67 6.03
CA GLU A 117 -6.45 -0.23 6.79
C GLU A 117 -5.30 -0.76 5.94
N LEU A 118 -4.11 -0.79 6.53
CA LEU A 118 -2.89 -1.33 5.91
C LEU A 118 -2.56 -2.73 6.41
N GLY A 119 -2.61 -2.95 7.69
CA GLY A 119 -2.28 -4.22 8.34
C GLY A 119 -1.97 -4.05 9.81
N THR A 120 -1.79 -5.18 10.48
CA THR A 120 -1.52 -5.24 11.92
C THR A 120 -0.20 -5.94 12.19
N THR A 121 0.66 -5.30 12.98
CA THR A 121 1.91 -5.90 13.46
C THR A 121 1.86 -6.12 14.97
N THR A 122 2.69 -7.03 15.49
CA THR A 122 2.74 -7.35 16.92
C THR A 122 4.17 -7.28 17.43
N ALA A 123 4.37 -6.59 18.53
CA ALA A 123 5.68 -6.51 19.17
C ALA A 123 6.13 -7.89 19.67
N GLY A 124 7.34 -8.28 19.30
CA GLY A 124 7.93 -9.56 19.69
C GLY A 124 7.42 -10.80 18.95
N LYS A 125 6.57 -10.61 17.93
CA LYS A 125 6.04 -11.69 17.09
C LYS A 125 6.14 -11.34 15.63
N LYS A 126 6.56 -12.28 14.80
CA LYS A 126 6.54 -12.10 13.34
C LYS A 126 5.09 -12.12 12.82
N SER A 127 4.79 -11.20 11.91
CA SER A 127 3.49 -11.09 11.26
C SER A 127 3.67 -10.97 9.75
N PRO A 128 2.74 -11.49 8.93
CA PRO A 128 2.77 -11.23 7.48
C PRO A 128 2.75 -9.76 7.12
N ALA A 129 2.15 -8.92 7.97
CA ALA A 129 2.09 -7.48 7.78
C ALA A 129 3.44 -6.78 7.98
N ASP A 130 4.42 -7.42 8.62
CA ASP A 130 5.74 -6.83 8.88
C ASP A 130 6.46 -6.40 7.60
N THR A 131 6.22 -7.09 6.49
CA THR A 131 6.84 -6.83 5.20
C THR A 131 6.03 -5.93 4.26
N ILE A 132 4.84 -5.51 4.69
CA ILE A 132 4.02 -4.60 3.90
C ILE A 132 4.72 -3.23 3.84
N THR A 133 4.91 -2.73 2.63
CA THR A 133 5.49 -1.41 2.40
C THR A 133 4.40 -0.37 2.12
N LEU A 134 4.73 0.90 2.34
CA LEU A 134 3.82 1.99 1.99
C LEU A 134 3.47 1.99 0.50
N GLU A 135 4.46 1.72 -0.35
CA GLU A 135 4.28 1.65 -1.80
C GLU A 135 3.32 0.54 -2.22
N SER A 136 3.42 -0.64 -1.60
CA SER A 136 2.54 -1.78 -1.89
C SER A 136 1.07 -1.48 -1.60
N LYS A 137 0.80 -0.54 -0.73
CA LYS A 137 -0.55 -0.07 -0.37
C LYS A 137 -0.94 1.24 -1.06
N LYS A 138 -0.18 1.66 -2.07
CA LYS A 138 -0.43 2.86 -2.86
C LYS A 138 -0.46 4.15 -2.05
N PHE A 139 0.38 4.24 -1.03
CA PHE A 139 0.56 5.45 -0.25
C PHE A 139 0.97 6.62 -1.16
N GLN A 140 0.34 7.77 -0.97
CA GLN A 140 0.67 9.00 -1.66
C GLN A 140 1.36 9.98 -0.71
N ILE A 141 2.33 10.74 -1.23
CA ILE A 141 3.01 11.78 -0.45
C ILE A 141 1.96 12.79 0.03
N GLY A 142 1.95 13.06 1.33
CA GLY A 142 0.97 13.93 1.97
C GLY A 142 -0.16 13.19 2.69
N ASP A 143 -0.32 11.88 2.45
CA ASP A 143 -1.21 11.05 3.25
C ASP A 143 -0.66 10.92 4.68
N TYR A 144 -1.56 10.78 5.65
CA TYR A 144 -1.18 10.50 7.03
C TYR A 144 -1.21 9.00 7.30
N ILE A 145 -0.43 8.56 8.25
CA ILE A 145 -0.52 7.22 8.83
C ILE A 145 -1.13 7.34 10.22
N ASP A 146 -2.18 6.60 10.47
CA ASP A 146 -2.79 6.49 11.79
C ASP A 146 -2.55 5.10 12.36
N VAL A 147 -2.17 5.04 13.62
CA VAL A 147 -1.81 3.78 14.29
C VAL A 147 -2.60 3.64 15.57
N ALA A 148 -3.38 2.58 15.66
CA ALA A 148 -4.03 2.17 16.89
C ALA A 148 -3.12 1.21 17.64
N VAL A 149 -2.70 1.60 18.84
CA VAL A 149 -1.82 0.80 19.68
C VAL A 149 -2.67 0.09 20.75
N GLN A 150 -2.61 -1.24 20.76
CA GLN A 150 -3.31 -2.05 21.76
C GLN A 150 -2.31 -2.79 22.62
N TYR A 151 -2.34 -2.52 23.91
CA TYR A 151 -1.43 -3.14 24.86
C TYR A 151 -1.92 -4.52 25.28
N PRO A 152 -0.99 -5.45 25.59
CA PRO A 152 -1.38 -6.77 26.10
C PRO A 152 -2.10 -6.61 27.43
N ARG A 153 -3.18 -7.35 27.61
CA ARG A 153 -3.90 -7.39 28.89
C ARG A 153 -3.01 -8.02 29.96
N PRO A 154 -2.94 -7.43 31.16
CA PRO A 154 -2.24 -8.09 32.27
C PRO A 154 -2.90 -9.42 32.54
N ILE A 155 -2.09 -10.48 32.65
CA ILE A 155 -2.56 -11.79 33.04
C ILE A 155 -2.97 -11.68 34.51
N ARG A 156 -4.26 -11.82 34.78
CA ARG A 156 -4.76 -11.96 36.15
C ARG A 156 -4.49 -13.39 36.60
N HIS A 157 -3.60 -13.55 37.56
CA HIS A 157 -3.40 -14.80 38.28
C HIS A 157 -4.48 -14.97 39.36
#